data_d92453baeda224614c7a2ab0ddd8f17a
#
_entry.id   d92453baeda224614c7a2ab0ddd8f17a
#
_cell.length_a   1.000
_cell.length_b   1.000
_cell.length_c   1.000
_cell.angle_alpha   90.00
_cell.angle_beta   90.00
_cell.angle_gamma   90.00
#
_symmetry.space_group_name_H-M   'P 1'
#
loop_
_entity.id
_entity.type
_entity.pdbx_description
1 polymer ?
#
loop_
_entity_poly.entity_id
_entity_poly.type
_entity_poly.pdbx_seq_one_letter_code
_entity_poly.pdbx_strand_id
1 'polypeptide(L)'
;LKNILDAVLNTENLITNTNTLSKKSNNTFSLIGHSMGGYIALAFAEKYPQYLNSFGLFHSSAFADKEEKKEVRRKAIEFINTKGAHTFLKLTTPTLFAKAFTEKYPEKVSALMENGKNFTNATLIQYYEAMINRPDRTAVLQNFNKPVLFIIGEHDQAIPLQSSLQQCYLPLQSHVHILSQSAHMGMWEEKDKANNILLDFLDNKL
;
A
#
# COMPACT_ATOMS: atom_id res chain seq x y z
N LEU A 1 13.33 4.50 3.42
CA LEU A 1 12.95 3.16 3.92
C LEU A 1 13.53 2.90 5.32
N LYS A 2 14.82 3.17 5.56
CA LYS A 2 15.44 2.98 6.88
C LYS A 2 14.70 3.74 7.97
N ASN A 3 14.37 5.02 7.76
CA ASN A 3 13.68 5.86 8.74
C ASN A 3 12.20 5.46 8.95
N ILE A 4 11.53 4.89 7.95
CA ILE A 4 10.16 4.37 8.09
C ILE A 4 10.21 3.00 8.76
N LEU A 5 11.17 2.14 8.41
CA LEU A 5 11.43 0.89 9.14
C LEU A 5 11.84 1.17 10.59
N ASP A 6 12.70 2.15 10.84
CA ASP A 6 13.11 2.53 12.19
C ASP A 6 11.93 3.12 13.00
N ALA A 7 10.98 3.83 12.36
CA ALA A 7 9.74 4.27 13.01
C ALA A 7 8.79 3.11 13.32
N VAL A 8 8.69 2.11 12.43
CA VAL A 8 7.93 0.87 12.67
C VAL A 8 8.65 -0.02 13.71
N LEU A 9 9.99 -0.03 13.71
CA LEU A 9 10.81 -0.78 14.67
C LEU A 9 10.95 -0.10 16.02
N ASN A 10 10.82 1.24 16.11
CA ASN A 10 10.70 1.94 17.39
C ASN A 10 9.39 1.64 18.14
N THR A 11 8.43 0.94 17.49
CA THR A 11 7.34 0.29 18.23
C THR A 11 7.82 -0.87 19.09
N GLU A 12 9.03 -1.39 18.93
CA GLU A 12 9.63 -2.31 19.91
C GLU A 12 9.76 -1.65 21.31
N ASN A 13 10.02 -0.35 21.38
CA ASN A 13 10.00 0.39 22.65
C ASN A 13 8.60 0.60 23.24
N LEU A 14 7.55 0.54 22.43
CA LEU A 14 6.16 0.55 22.92
C LEU A 14 5.73 -0.84 23.41
N ILE A 15 6.30 -1.92 22.86
CA ILE A 15 6.04 -3.31 23.29
C ILE A 15 6.83 -3.65 24.55
N THR A 16 8.01 -3.07 24.76
CA THR A 16 8.87 -3.35 25.91
C THR A 16 8.49 -2.60 27.21
N ASN A 17 7.68 -1.55 27.13
CA ASN A 17 7.24 -0.79 28.30
C ASN A 17 5.95 -1.29 28.97
N THR A 18 5.36 -2.38 28.49
CA THR A 18 4.29 -3.08 29.21
C THR A 18 4.85 -4.24 30.04
N ASN A 19 5.50 -3.93 31.14
CA ASN A 19 6.01 -4.90 32.11
C ASN A 19 4.91 -5.68 32.87
N THR A 20 3.78 -5.99 32.23
CA THR A 20 2.67 -6.75 32.83
C THR A 20 1.93 -7.63 31.82
N LEU A 21 2.59 -8.16 30.80
CA LEU A 21 2.00 -9.23 30.01
C LEU A 21 2.79 -10.51 30.24
N SER A 22 2.12 -11.45 30.91
CA SER A 22 2.57 -12.80 31.16
C SER A 22 3.22 -13.45 29.92
N LYS A 23 4.35 -14.12 30.14
CA LYS A 23 5.06 -14.98 29.18
C LYS A 23 4.11 -16.06 28.62
N LYS A 24 3.30 -15.75 27.59
CA LYS A 24 2.61 -16.68 26.67
C LYS A 24 1.44 -15.96 25.95
N SER A 25 1.68 -14.89 25.21
CA SER A 25 0.82 -14.59 24.08
C SER A 25 1.75 -14.33 22.90
N ASN A 26 1.61 -15.14 21.85
CA ASN A 26 2.19 -14.80 20.54
C ASN A 26 1.45 -13.53 20.10
N ASN A 27 1.99 -12.35 20.43
CA ASN A 27 1.43 -11.07 19.98
C ASN A 27 1.66 -10.95 18.49
N THR A 28 0.81 -11.62 17.72
CA THR A 28 0.76 -11.48 16.26
C THR A 28 -0.33 -10.51 15.88
N PHE A 29 -0.16 -9.84 14.74
CA PHE A 29 -1.10 -8.86 14.21
C PHE A 29 -1.30 -9.03 12.71
N SER A 30 -2.35 -8.44 12.17
CA SER A 30 -2.59 -8.32 10.73
C SER A 30 -2.05 -6.97 10.26
N LEU A 31 -1.34 -6.98 9.13
CA LEU A 31 -0.74 -5.77 8.54
C LEU A 31 -1.31 -5.52 7.14
N ILE A 32 -2.11 -4.47 6.99
CA ILE A 32 -2.69 -4.09 5.70
C ILE A 32 -1.98 -2.86 5.15
N GLY A 33 -1.44 -2.96 3.95
CA GLY A 33 -0.73 -1.87 3.30
C GLY A 33 -1.40 -1.41 2.01
N HIS A 34 -1.75 -0.10 1.93
CA HIS A 34 -2.24 0.51 0.70
C HIS A 34 -1.08 1.03 -0.15
N SER A 35 -1.08 0.73 -1.44
CA SER A 35 -0.11 1.24 -2.41
C SER A 35 1.35 1.03 -1.94
N MET A 36 2.11 2.09 -1.73
CA MET A 36 3.47 2.02 -1.16
C MET A 36 3.50 1.37 0.23
N GLY A 37 2.43 1.51 1.03
CA GLY A 37 2.28 0.80 2.30
C GLY A 37 2.30 -0.73 2.14
N GLY A 38 1.81 -1.26 1.02
CA GLY A 38 1.90 -2.69 0.69
C GLY A 38 3.33 -3.12 0.38
N TYR A 39 4.17 -2.26 -0.22
CA TYR A 39 5.60 -2.56 -0.38
C TYR A 39 6.32 -2.66 0.98
N ILE A 40 5.90 -1.83 1.93
CA ILE A 40 6.40 -1.85 3.31
C ILE A 40 5.92 -3.12 4.03
N ALA A 41 4.64 -3.48 3.87
CA ALA A 41 4.07 -4.69 4.45
C ALA A 41 4.79 -5.96 3.95
N LEU A 42 5.11 -6.03 2.66
CA LEU A 42 5.91 -7.12 2.09
C LEU A 42 7.33 -7.17 2.65
N ALA A 43 7.99 -6.00 2.78
CA ALA A 43 9.32 -5.93 3.38
C ALA A 43 9.30 -6.34 4.86
N PHE A 44 8.23 -6.04 5.58
CA PHE A 44 8.01 -6.49 6.95
C PHE A 44 7.77 -8.00 7.01
N ALA A 45 6.88 -8.53 6.15
CA ALA A 45 6.59 -9.96 6.08
C ALA A 45 7.82 -10.80 5.71
N GLU A 46 8.70 -10.27 4.85
CA GLU A 46 9.99 -10.90 4.50
C GLU A 46 10.90 -11.03 5.72
N LYS A 47 11.01 -9.97 6.53
CA LYS A 47 11.97 -9.89 7.63
C LYS A 47 11.43 -10.43 8.94
N TYR A 48 10.12 -10.29 9.17
CA TYR A 48 9.49 -10.54 10.46
C TYR A 48 8.17 -11.35 10.34
N PRO A 49 8.14 -12.47 9.58
CA PRO A 49 6.90 -13.23 9.35
C PRO A 49 6.29 -13.79 10.63
N GLN A 50 7.08 -13.99 11.69
CA GLN A 50 6.65 -14.53 12.98
C GLN A 50 5.69 -13.60 13.72
N TYR A 51 5.73 -12.29 13.47
CA TYR A 51 4.83 -11.32 14.11
C TYR A 51 3.50 -11.14 13.38
N LEU A 52 3.36 -11.70 12.16
CA LEU A 52 2.14 -11.58 11.40
C LEU A 52 1.27 -12.84 11.56
N ASN A 53 -0.04 -12.67 11.76
CA ASN A 53 -1.03 -13.72 11.55
C ASN A 53 -1.68 -13.64 10.17
N SER A 54 -1.62 -12.47 9.52
CA SER A 54 -2.00 -12.26 8.13
C SER A 54 -1.40 -10.94 7.61
N PHE A 55 -1.40 -10.71 6.31
CA PHE A 55 -1.20 -9.36 5.76
C PHE A 55 -2.06 -9.13 4.52
N GLY A 56 -2.16 -7.86 4.11
CA GLY A 56 -2.95 -7.49 2.94
C GLY A 56 -2.30 -6.44 2.07
N LEU A 57 -2.51 -6.60 0.78
CA LEU A 57 -2.12 -5.68 -0.28
C LEU A 57 -3.37 -4.98 -0.81
N PHE A 58 -3.55 -3.73 -0.42
CA PHE A 58 -4.64 -2.89 -0.89
C PHE A 58 -4.10 -2.00 -2.01
N HIS A 59 -4.52 -2.22 -3.24
CA HIS A 59 -4.01 -1.56 -4.45
C HIS A 59 -2.47 -1.55 -4.50
N SER A 60 -1.86 -2.72 -4.29
CA SER A 60 -0.40 -2.84 -4.21
C SER A 60 0.13 -4.07 -4.93
N SER A 61 1.46 -4.19 -5.02
CA SER A 61 2.12 -5.23 -5.82
C SER A 61 3.39 -5.73 -5.15
N ALA A 62 3.63 -7.04 -5.26
CA ALA A 62 4.88 -7.67 -4.86
C ALA A 62 5.97 -7.58 -5.94
N PHE A 63 5.60 -7.29 -7.19
CA PHE A 63 6.55 -7.15 -8.29
C PHE A 63 7.43 -5.91 -8.14
N ALA A 64 8.70 -6.01 -8.52
CA ALA A 64 9.53 -4.83 -8.80
C ALA A 64 8.95 -4.02 -9.97
N ASP A 65 9.25 -2.73 -10.02
CA ASP A 65 8.94 -1.94 -11.20
C ASP A 65 9.76 -2.41 -12.40
N LYS A 66 9.11 -2.56 -13.55
CA LYS A 66 9.80 -2.71 -14.84
C LYS A 66 10.52 -1.42 -15.20
N GLU A 67 11.51 -1.51 -16.10
CA GLU A 67 12.34 -0.34 -16.43
C GLU A 67 11.53 0.85 -16.97
N GLU A 68 10.50 0.60 -17.76
CA GLU A 68 9.61 1.66 -18.27
C GLU A 68 8.93 2.43 -17.12
N LYS A 69 8.51 1.73 -16.07
CA LYS A 69 7.90 2.35 -14.90
C LYS A 69 8.91 3.10 -14.04
N LYS A 70 10.12 2.57 -13.91
CA LYS A 70 11.22 3.28 -13.24
C LYS A 70 11.56 4.58 -13.95
N GLU A 71 11.56 4.56 -15.29
CA GLU A 71 11.80 5.78 -16.09
C GLU A 71 10.72 6.83 -15.87
N VAL A 72 9.45 6.44 -15.82
CA VAL A 72 8.34 7.35 -15.45
C VAL A 72 8.58 7.96 -14.07
N ARG A 73 9.08 7.18 -13.11
CA ARG A 73 9.37 7.70 -11.77
C ARG A 73 10.58 8.66 -11.75
N ARG A 74 11.63 8.42 -12.57
CA ARG A 74 12.76 9.35 -12.70
C ARG A 74 12.29 10.71 -13.25
N LYS A 75 11.44 10.69 -14.29
CA LYS A 75 10.82 11.91 -14.81
C LYS A 75 9.94 12.63 -13.78
N ALA A 76 9.23 11.88 -12.94
CA ALA A 76 8.49 12.45 -11.82
C ALA A 76 9.43 13.14 -10.81
N ILE A 77 10.58 12.55 -10.47
CA ILE A 77 11.60 13.16 -9.60
C ILE A 77 12.12 14.46 -10.22
N GLU A 78 12.43 14.45 -11.50
CA GLU A 78 12.87 15.64 -12.23
C GLU A 78 11.81 16.75 -12.21
N PHE A 79 10.54 16.38 -12.44
CA PHE A 79 9.42 17.31 -12.35
C PHE A 79 9.27 17.90 -10.94
N ILE A 80 9.38 17.07 -9.90
CA ILE A 80 9.29 17.52 -8.50
C ILE A 80 10.42 18.50 -8.18
N ASN A 81 11.65 18.23 -8.65
CA ASN A 81 12.79 19.13 -8.48
C ASN A 81 12.58 20.49 -9.13
N THR A 82 11.93 20.53 -10.30
CA THR A 82 11.79 21.75 -11.10
C THR A 82 10.50 22.53 -10.80
N LYS A 83 9.40 21.85 -10.48
CA LYS A 83 8.05 22.44 -10.30
C LYS A 83 7.49 22.31 -8.90
N GLY A 84 8.13 21.54 -8.05
CA GLY A 84 7.76 21.33 -6.65
C GLY A 84 6.77 20.19 -6.43
N ALA A 85 6.83 19.59 -5.22
CA ALA A 85 6.00 18.48 -4.79
C ALA A 85 4.50 18.80 -4.87
N HIS A 86 4.10 19.99 -4.42
CA HIS A 86 2.69 20.37 -4.44
C HIS A 86 2.11 20.44 -5.86
N THR A 87 2.85 21.03 -6.82
CA THR A 87 2.44 21.07 -8.22
C THR A 87 2.30 19.66 -8.79
N PHE A 88 3.27 18.80 -8.49
CA PHE A 88 3.23 17.40 -8.91
C PHE A 88 2.00 16.68 -8.36
N LEU A 89 1.73 16.78 -7.06
CA LEU A 89 0.58 16.13 -6.40
C LEU A 89 -0.75 16.65 -6.94
N LYS A 90 -0.86 17.96 -7.23
CA LYS A 90 -2.07 18.51 -7.88
C LYS A 90 -2.38 17.86 -9.23
N LEU A 91 -1.35 17.54 -9.99
CA LEU A 91 -1.51 16.92 -11.32
C LEU A 91 -1.78 15.42 -11.21
N THR A 92 -1.16 14.74 -10.27
CA THR A 92 -1.19 13.28 -10.20
C THR A 92 -2.30 12.72 -9.27
N THR A 93 -2.68 13.44 -8.21
CA THR A 93 -3.71 12.95 -7.28
C THR A 93 -5.04 12.64 -7.95
N PRO A 94 -5.59 13.47 -8.87
CA PRO A 94 -6.84 13.15 -9.56
C PRO A 94 -6.77 11.85 -10.37
N THR A 95 -5.60 11.52 -10.93
CA THR A 95 -5.42 10.31 -11.75
C THR A 95 -5.44 9.00 -10.95
N LEU A 96 -5.41 9.08 -9.62
CA LEU A 96 -5.53 7.94 -8.72
C LEU A 96 -6.99 7.51 -8.52
N PHE A 97 -7.95 8.32 -8.91
CA PHE A 97 -9.37 8.03 -8.77
C PHE A 97 -10.00 7.62 -10.11
N ALA A 98 -11.05 6.82 -10.07
CA ALA A 98 -11.90 6.57 -11.21
C ALA A 98 -12.58 7.88 -11.65
N LYS A 99 -12.74 8.05 -12.96
CA LYS A 99 -13.36 9.26 -13.55
C LYS A 99 -14.73 9.56 -12.95
N ALA A 100 -15.57 8.54 -12.79
CA ALA A 100 -16.90 8.71 -12.19
C ALA A 100 -16.84 9.26 -10.76
N PHE A 101 -15.83 8.91 -9.97
CA PHE A 101 -15.65 9.43 -8.62
C PHE A 101 -15.21 10.89 -8.65
N THR A 102 -14.26 11.25 -9.51
CA THR A 102 -13.77 12.64 -9.61
C THR A 102 -14.86 13.59 -10.10
N GLU A 103 -15.75 13.14 -10.99
CA GLU A 103 -16.89 13.91 -11.47
C GLU A 103 -17.97 14.09 -10.40
N LYS A 104 -18.21 13.05 -9.60
CA LYS A 104 -19.26 13.05 -8.56
C LYS A 104 -18.84 13.75 -7.27
N TYR A 105 -17.55 13.68 -6.90
CA TYR A 105 -17.04 14.17 -5.62
C TYR A 105 -15.75 15.01 -5.79
N PRO A 106 -15.77 16.06 -6.64
CA PRO A 106 -14.57 16.85 -6.91
C PRO A 106 -14.00 17.52 -5.65
N GLU A 107 -14.86 17.85 -4.67
CA GLU A 107 -14.46 18.44 -3.40
C GLU A 107 -13.59 17.49 -2.55
N LYS A 108 -13.85 16.15 -2.60
CA LYS A 108 -13.05 15.16 -1.87
C LYS A 108 -11.66 15.04 -2.46
N VAL A 109 -11.57 15.01 -3.79
CA VAL A 109 -10.30 14.98 -4.51
C VAL A 109 -9.50 16.26 -4.24
N SER A 110 -10.16 17.42 -4.26
CA SER A 110 -9.55 18.71 -3.93
C SER A 110 -9.02 18.76 -2.49
N ALA A 111 -9.77 18.24 -1.53
CA ALA A 111 -9.33 18.16 -0.13
C ALA A 111 -8.06 17.30 0.02
N LEU A 112 -7.98 16.17 -0.69
CA LEU A 112 -6.78 15.32 -0.68
C LEU A 112 -5.57 16.04 -1.31
N MET A 113 -5.78 16.78 -2.41
CA MET A 113 -4.71 17.60 -3.02
C MET A 113 -4.20 18.69 -2.07
N GLU A 114 -5.10 19.33 -1.32
CA GLU A 114 -4.72 20.33 -0.33
C GLU A 114 -3.86 19.75 0.82
N ASN A 115 -4.19 18.55 1.28
CA ASN A 115 -3.37 17.82 2.26
C ASN A 115 -1.95 17.54 1.74
N GLY A 116 -1.79 17.43 0.43
CA GLY A 116 -0.51 17.26 -0.24
C GLY A 116 0.46 18.44 -0.07
N LYS A 117 -0.01 19.62 0.36
CA LYS A 117 0.84 20.80 0.65
C LYS A 117 1.89 20.54 1.74
N ASN A 118 1.63 19.56 2.61
CA ASN A 118 2.53 19.22 3.71
C ASN A 118 3.74 18.37 3.27
N PHE A 119 3.77 17.88 2.03
CA PHE A 119 4.91 17.13 1.52
C PHE A 119 6.00 18.06 1.00
N THR A 120 7.21 17.84 1.49
CA THR A 120 8.40 18.50 0.93
C THR A 120 8.86 17.81 -0.35
N ASN A 121 9.58 18.53 -1.20
CA ASN A 121 10.22 17.93 -2.39
C ASN A 121 11.10 16.74 -1.99
N ALA A 122 11.95 16.92 -0.97
CA ALA A 122 12.87 15.90 -0.51
C ALA A 122 12.14 14.61 -0.06
N THR A 123 11.05 14.74 0.69
CA THR A 123 10.26 13.57 1.14
C THR A 123 9.66 12.82 -0.04
N LEU A 124 9.06 13.54 -0.99
CA LEU A 124 8.40 12.91 -2.13
C LEU A 124 9.42 12.24 -3.06
N ILE A 125 10.58 12.89 -3.28
CA ILE A 125 11.68 12.29 -4.05
C ILE A 125 12.17 11.00 -3.41
N GLN A 126 12.40 10.98 -2.09
CA GLN A 126 12.81 9.77 -1.37
C GLN A 126 11.80 8.62 -1.53
N TYR A 127 10.49 8.92 -1.55
CA TYR A 127 9.47 7.90 -1.81
C TYR A 127 9.57 7.34 -3.23
N TYR A 128 9.80 8.19 -4.23
CA TYR A 128 9.98 7.76 -5.60
C TYR A 128 11.25 6.92 -5.79
N GLU A 129 12.37 7.34 -5.20
CA GLU A 129 13.61 6.57 -5.19
C GLU A 129 13.44 5.20 -4.50
N ALA A 130 12.74 5.16 -3.37
CA ALA A 130 12.45 3.91 -2.67
C ALA A 130 11.60 2.97 -3.53
N MET A 131 10.62 3.51 -4.29
CA MET A 131 9.82 2.72 -5.22
C MET A 131 10.62 2.21 -6.42
N ILE A 132 11.54 3.02 -6.98
CA ILE A 132 12.44 2.62 -8.08
C ILE A 132 13.34 1.44 -7.64
N ASN A 133 13.87 1.53 -6.42
CA ASN A 133 14.88 0.60 -5.90
C ASN A 133 14.29 -0.62 -5.18
N ARG A 134 12.95 -0.71 -5.07
CA ARG A 134 12.36 -1.86 -4.38
C ARG A 134 12.60 -3.16 -5.16
N PRO A 135 13.01 -4.23 -4.48
CA PRO A 135 13.16 -5.53 -5.11
C PRO A 135 11.80 -6.16 -5.40
N ASP A 136 11.81 -7.18 -6.27
CA ASP A 136 10.70 -8.13 -6.38
C ASP A 136 10.56 -8.92 -5.07
N ARG A 137 9.32 -9.06 -4.59
CA ARG A 137 8.99 -9.79 -3.36
C ARG A 137 7.91 -10.85 -3.58
N THR A 138 7.79 -11.34 -4.79
CA THR A 138 6.86 -12.46 -5.10
C THR A 138 7.18 -13.70 -4.29
N ALA A 139 8.47 -13.96 -4.00
CA ALA A 139 8.90 -15.04 -3.12
C ALA A 139 8.34 -14.91 -1.68
N VAL A 140 8.09 -13.69 -1.20
CA VAL A 140 7.44 -13.48 0.11
C VAL A 140 6.02 -14.03 0.08
N LEU A 141 5.27 -13.75 -0.99
CA LEU A 141 3.91 -14.28 -1.18
C LEU A 141 3.89 -15.80 -1.23
N GLN A 142 4.85 -16.41 -1.94
CA GLN A 142 4.94 -17.87 -2.09
C GLN A 142 5.30 -18.58 -0.78
N ASN A 143 6.13 -17.96 0.05
CA ASN A 143 6.65 -18.56 1.28
C ASN A 143 5.83 -18.20 2.54
N PHE A 144 4.89 -17.25 2.45
CA PHE A 144 4.06 -16.89 3.58
C PHE A 144 2.91 -17.89 3.75
N ASN A 145 2.94 -18.64 4.85
CA ASN A 145 2.04 -19.76 5.12
C ASN A 145 0.74 -19.39 5.85
N LYS A 146 0.39 -18.10 5.86
CA LYS A 146 -0.80 -17.56 6.53
C LYS A 146 -1.62 -16.75 5.52
N PRO A 147 -2.88 -16.33 5.86
CA PRO A 147 -3.75 -15.65 4.92
C PRO A 147 -3.17 -14.35 4.36
N VAL A 148 -3.34 -14.13 3.06
CA VAL A 148 -3.00 -12.89 2.36
C VAL A 148 -4.26 -12.31 1.71
N LEU A 149 -4.56 -11.05 2.03
CA LEU A 149 -5.66 -10.30 1.44
C LEU A 149 -5.19 -9.49 0.24
N PHE A 150 -5.96 -9.52 -0.84
CA PHE A 150 -5.79 -8.63 -2.00
C PHE A 150 -7.09 -7.84 -2.20
N ILE A 151 -7.00 -6.51 -2.12
CA ILE A 151 -8.06 -5.59 -2.52
C ILE A 151 -7.57 -4.83 -3.75
N ILE A 152 -8.30 -4.99 -4.86
CA ILE A 152 -7.86 -4.56 -6.19
C ILE A 152 -8.93 -3.65 -6.78
N GLY A 153 -8.53 -2.51 -7.34
CA GLY A 153 -9.43 -1.65 -8.11
C GLY A 153 -9.47 -2.08 -9.58
N GLU A 154 -10.67 -2.22 -10.11
CA GLU A 154 -10.85 -2.64 -11.52
C GLU A 154 -10.28 -1.60 -12.49
N HIS A 155 -10.36 -0.32 -12.13
CA HIS A 155 -9.91 0.82 -12.94
C HIS A 155 -8.54 1.37 -12.53
N ASP A 156 -7.79 0.65 -11.66
CA ASP A 156 -6.50 1.11 -11.15
C ASP A 156 -5.44 1.16 -12.27
N GLN A 157 -4.97 2.38 -12.58
CA GLN A 157 -3.91 2.61 -13.55
C GLN A 157 -2.51 2.61 -12.91
N ALA A 158 -2.44 2.80 -11.58
CA ALA A 158 -1.17 2.75 -10.86
C ALA A 158 -0.70 1.30 -10.65
N ILE A 159 -1.63 0.41 -10.31
CA ILE A 159 -1.43 -1.03 -10.19
C ILE A 159 -2.51 -1.75 -11.02
N PRO A 160 -2.28 -1.96 -12.32
CA PRO A 160 -3.29 -2.51 -13.22
C PRO A 160 -3.86 -3.85 -12.76
N LEU A 161 -5.17 -4.05 -12.95
CA LEU A 161 -5.90 -5.26 -12.55
C LEU A 161 -5.19 -6.54 -12.98
N GLN A 162 -4.73 -6.64 -14.23
CA GLN A 162 -4.05 -7.82 -14.75
C GLN A 162 -2.74 -8.12 -13.99
N SER A 163 -1.97 -7.08 -13.63
CA SER A 163 -0.77 -7.23 -12.82
C SER A 163 -1.11 -7.68 -11.40
N SER A 164 -2.20 -7.16 -10.82
CA SER A 164 -2.66 -7.55 -9.50
C SER A 164 -3.09 -9.01 -9.47
N LEU A 165 -3.86 -9.46 -10.46
CA LEU A 165 -4.33 -10.85 -10.55
C LEU A 165 -3.18 -11.85 -10.70
N GLN A 166 -2.09 -11.48 -11.37
CA GLN A 166 -0.91 -12.35 -11.54
C GLN A 166 -0.22 -12.72 -10.23
N GLN A 167 -0.41 -11.96 -9.17
CA GLN A 167 0.20 -12.27 -7.86
C GLN A 167 -0.76 -12.99 -6.90
N CYS A 168 -2.07 -12.99 -7.17
CA CYS A 168 -3.07 -13.52 -6.25
C CYS A 168 -3.00 -15.04 -6.06
N TYR A 169 -2.43 -15.79 -6.99
CA TYR A 169 -2.27 -17.24 -6.88
C TYR A 169 -0.94 -17.67 -6.24
N LEU A 170 -0.07 -16.73 -5.89
CA LEU A 170 1.24 -17.03 -5.30
C LEU A 170 1.16 -17.49 -3.83
N PRO A 171 0.33 -16.85 -2.95
CA PRO A 171 0.19 -17.32 -1.58
C PRO A 171 -0.54 -18.66 -1.50
N LEU A 172 -0.22 -19.44 -0.46
CA LEU A 172 -0.94 -20.67 -0.15
C LEU A 172 -2.43 -20.41 0.13
N GLN A 173 -2.75 -19.27 0.75
CA GLN A 173 -4.12 -18.87 1.08
C GLN A 173 -4.31 -17.40 0.70
N SER A 174 -5.12 -17.17 -0.34
CA SER A 174 -5.43 -15.84 -0.88
C SER A 174 -6.90 -15.50 -0.72
N HIS A 175 -7.18 -14.31 -0.21
CA HIS A 175 -8.50 -13.69 -0.19
C HIS A 175 -8.50 -12.53 -1.18
N VAL A 176 -9.22 -12.65 -2.28
CA VAL A 176 -9.16 -11.73 -3.42
C VAL A 176 -10.48 -11.01 -3.61
N HIS A 177 -10.46 -9.69 -3.53
CA HIS A 177 -11.63 -8.84 -3.72
C HIS A 177 -11.36 -7.76 -4.76
N ILE A 178 -12.27 -7.64 -5.72
CA ILE A 178 -12.23 -6.61 -6.76
C ILE A 178 -13.28 -5.53 -6.44
N LEU A 179 -12.83 -4.29 -6.37
CA LEU A 179 -13.67 -3.11 -6.27
C LEU A 179 -13.97 -2.62 -7.70
N SER A 180 -15.16 -2.94 -8.18
CA SER A 180 -15.53 -2.78 -9.59
C SER A 180 -15.73 -1.34 -10.05
N GLN A 181 -15.85 -0.40 -9.13
CA GLN A 181 -16.02 1.03 -9.43
C GLN A 181 -14.83 1.86 -8.97
N SER A 182 -13.78 1.22 -8.46
CA SER A 182 -12.61 1.90 -7.91
C SER A 182 -11.41 1.86 -8.85
N ALA A 183 -10.65 2.93 -8.84
CA ALA A 183 -9.27 2.96 -9.33
C ALA A 183 -8.30 2.64 -8.19
N HIS A 184 -7.41 3.56 -7.82
CA HIS A 184 -6.36 3.34 -6.82
C HIS A 184 -6.75 3.72 -5.38
N MET A 185 -7.93 4.32 -5.21
CA MET A 185 -8.37 4.91 -3.94
C MET A 185 -9.65 4.27 -3.39
N GLY A 186 -9.74 2.94 -3.45
CA GLY A 186 -10.93 2.16 -3.09
C GLY A 186 -11.49 2.47 -1.70
N MET A 187 -10.62 2.86 -0.72
CA MET A 187 -11.06 3.31 0.61
C MET A 187 -11.87 4.62 0.58
N TRP A 188 -11.82 5.35 -0.54
CA TRP A 188 -12.64 6.54 -0.79
C TRP A 188 -13.78 6.26 -1.76
N GLU A 189 -13.53 5.46 -2.78
CA GLU A 189 -14.40 5.23 -3.93
C GLU A 189 -15.53 4.24 -3.61
N GLU A 190 -15.19 3.12 -2.96
CA GLU A 190 -16.12 2.09 -2.49
C GLU A 190 -15.92 1.83 -0.99
N LYS A 191 -15.96 2.91 -0.18
CA LYS A 191 -15.60 2.93 1.24
C LYS A 191 -16.26 1.81 2.05
N ASP A 192 -17.57 1.67 1.93
CA ASP A 192 -18.32 0.72 2.76
C ASP A 192 -17.97 -0.73 2.39
N LYS A 193 -17.84 -1.01 1.08
CA LYS A 193 -17.42 -2.33 0.59
C LYS A 193 -15.98 -2.65 1.02
N ALA A 194 -15.06 -1.68 0.90
CA ALA A 194 -13.68 -1.86 1.34
C ALA A 194 -13.59 -2.11 2.85
N ASN A 195 -14.36 -1.37 3.66
CA ASN A 195 -14.40 -1.55 5.11
C ASN A 195 -14.98 -2.92 5.49
N ASN A 196 -16.05 -3.38 4.86
CA ASN A 196 -16.63 -4.69 5.13
C ASN A 196 -15.65 -5.82 4.80
N ILE A 197 -14.95 -5.74 3.65
CA ILE A 197 -13.90 -6.70 3.29
C ILE A 197 -12.80 -6.75 4.35
N LEU A 198 -12.34 -5.58 4.82
CA LEU A 198 -11.31 -5.51 5.85
C LEU A 198 -11.79 -6.12 7.17
N LEU A 199 -13.00 -5.80 7.61
CA LEU A 199 -13.57 -6.33 8.85
C LEU A 199 -13.75 -7.85 8.76
N ASP A 200 -14.33 -8.36 7.67
CA ASP A 200 -14.53 -9.79 7.48
C ASP A 200 -13.20 -10.57 7.45
N PHE A 201 -12.18 -10.00 6.82
CA PHE A 201 -10.85 -10.60 6.82
C PHE A 201 -10.19 -10.59 8.20
N LEU A 202 -10.29 -9.50 8.94
CA LEU A 202 -9.70 -9.36 10.27
C LEU A 202 -10.41 -10.22 11.32
N ASP A 203 -11.72 -10.42 11.16
CA ASP A 203 -12.54 -11.28 12.02
C ASP A 203 -12.48 -12.78 11.62
N ASN A 204 -11.67 -13.16 10.62
CA ASN A 204 -11.58 -14.52 10.07
C ASN A 204 -12.93 -15.09 9.59
N LYS A 205 -13.76 -14.22 8.98
CA LYS A 205 -15.07 -14.61 8.42
C LYS A 205 -15.02 -14.91 6.91
N LEU A 206 -13.84 -14.81 6.29
CA LEU A 206 -13.61 -15.09 4.87
C LEU A 206 -13.04 -16.47 4.65
#